data_3e80322a1fab800900f9b0fcbea197f2
#
_entry.id   3e80322a1fab800900f9b0fcbea197f2
#
_cell.length_a   1.000
_cell.length_b   1.000
_cell.length_c   1.000
_cell.angle_alpha   90.00
_cell.angle_beta   90.00
_cell.angle_gamma   90.00
#
_symmetry.space_group_name_H-M   'P 1'
#
loop_
_entity.id
_entity.type
_entity.pdbx_description
1 polymer ?
#
loop_
_entity_poly.entity_id
_entity_poly.type
_entity_poly.pdbx_seq_one_letter_code
_entity_poly.pdbx_strand_id
1 'polypeptide(L)'
;MKNILIIAIALFTSITFAQKEKSLTLNKETNQIDAIYYHDNGEVSQTGAFTADGKLDGKWISFDEAGEKTTVAYYKEGKKVGKWIHFIDGNKKVVNYENNVASL
;
A
#
# COMPACT_ATOMS: atom_id res chain seq x y z
N MET A 1 17.32 25.68 -31.28
CA MET A 1 17.50 25.08 -31.11
C MET A 1 17.49 24.69 -31.07
N LYS A 2 17.18 24.64 -31.03
CA LYS A 2 17.07 23.98 -30.86
C LYS A 2 16.93 23.38 -30.40
N ASN A 3 16.66 23.45 -30.32
CA ASN A 3 16.46 22.63 -29.85
C ASN A 3 16.07 22.33 -29.30
N ILE A 4 15.78 22.41 -29.02
CA ILE A 4 15.47 21.81 -28.42
C ILE A 4 14.99 21.38 -28.08
N LEU A 5 14.79 21.45 -28.14
CA LEU A 5 14.35 20.71 -27.81
C LEU A 5 14.29 20.07 -27.46
N ILE A 6 14.19 20.04 -27.38
CA ILE A 6 14.08 19.19 -26.98
C ILE A 6 14.16 18.81 -26.32
N ILE A 7 14.15 18.97 -26.09
CA ILE A 7 14.15 18.44 -25.42
C ILE A 7 13.74 18.25 -24.79
N ALA A 8 13.53 18.44 -24.75
CA ALA A 8 13.14 18.06 -24.19
C ALA A 8 12.70 17.66 -23.92
N ILE A 9 12.58 17.55 -23.96
CA ILE A 9 12.13 16.87 -23.78
C ILE A 9 12.13 16.24 -23.36
N ALA A 10 12.17 16.29 -23.35
CA ALA A 10 12.06 15.54 -22.93
C ALA A 10 11.91 15.29 -22.34
N LEU A 11 11.89 15.35 -22.21
CA LEU A 11 11.69 14.92 -21.60
C LEU A 11 11.17 14.67 -21.20
N PHE A 12 10.91 14.59 -21.23
CA PHE A 12 10.38 14.04 -20.84
C PHE A 12 9.94 13.49 -20.59
N THR A 13 9.78 13.53 -20.37
CA THR A 13 9.21 12.85 -20.28
C THR A 13 9.13 12.26 -19.68
N SER A 14 9.32 11.99 -19.51
CA SER A 14 9.14 11.24 -18.98
C SER A 14 8.88 11.16 -18.01
N ILE A 15 9.01 11.34 -17.77
CA ILE A 15 8.69 11.11 -16.83
C ILE A 15 7.68 10.83 -16.30
N THR A 16 7.35 10.91 -16.66
CA THR A 16 6.35 10.69 -16.35
C THR A 16 6.05 9.62 -15.77
N PHE A 17 6.48 9.42 -15.84
CA PHE A 17 6.17 8.58 -15.53
C PHE A 17 5.74 8.16 -14.82
N ALA A 18 5.88 8.59 -14.98
CA ALA A 18 4.74 7.94 -14.71
C ALA A 18 4.53 7.11 -13.48
N GLN A 19 5.36 7.17 -12.54
CA GLN A 19 5.11 6.49 -11.28
C GLN A 19 4.06 7.25 -10.49
N LYS A 20 3.09 6.53 -9.96
CA LYS A 20 2.10 7.14 -9.09
C LYS A 20 2.68 7.31 -7.70
N GLU A 21 2.45 8.47 -7.15
CA GLU A 21 2.77 8.71 -5.76
C GLU A 21 1.77 8.00 -4.87
N LYS A 22 2.17 7.73 -3.62
CA LYS A 22 1.22 7.23 -2.64
C LYS A 22 0.08 8.24 -2.49
N SER A 23 -1.08 7.74 -2.16
CA SER A 23 -2.27 8.58 -1.96
C SER A 23 -2.68 8.48 -0.50
N LEU A 24 -2.74 9.62 0.17
CA LEU A 24 -3.19 9.72 1.57
C LEU A 24 -4.36 10.69 1.60
N THR A 25 -5.51 10.22 2.07
CA THR A 25 -6.73 11.01 2.07
C THR A 25 -7.40 10.95 3.43
N LEU A 26 -7.69 12.10 3.99
CA LEU A 26 -8.43 12.15 5.26
C LEU A 26 -9.87 11.71 5.01
N ASN A 27 -10.28 10.69 5.72
CA ASN A 27 -11.66 10.20 5.70
C ASN A 27 -12.40 10.82 6.90
N LYS A 28 -13.25 11.79 6.63
CA LYS A 28 -13.90 12.52 7.70
C LYS A 28 -14.93 11.71 8.45
N GLU A 29 -15.46 10.65 7.82
CA GLU A 29 -16.45 9.81 8.46
C GLU A 29 -15.82 8.90 9.51
N THR A 30 -14.60 8.42 9.23
CA THR A 30 -13.91 7.51 10.14
C THR A 30 -12.87 8.21 11.00
N ASN A 31 -12.52 9.44 10.64
CA ASN A 31 -11.43 10.19 11.24
C ASN A 31 -10.09 9.48 11.09
N GLN A 32 -9.94 8.77 9.98
CA GLN A 32 -8.71 8.04 9.65
C GLN A 32 -8.14 8.60 8.36
N ILE A 33 -6.88 8.25 8.11
CA ILE A 33 -6.21 8.62 6.86
C ILE A 33 -6.16 7.37 6.00
N ASP A 34 -6.90 7.36 4.91
CA ASP A 34 -6.90 6.24 3.97
C ASP A 34 -5.64 6.32 3.12
N ALA A 35 -4.99 5.17 2.93
CA ALA A 35 -3.70 5.11 2.25
C ALA A 35 -3.72 4.14 1.10
N ILE A 36 -3.12 4.56 -0.02
CA ILE A 36 -2.87 3.68 -1.17
C ILE A 36 -1.43 3.88 -1.59
N TYR A 37 -0.71 2.77 -1.70
CA TYR A 37 0.67 2.77 -2.19
C TYR A 37 0.72 2.03 -3.51
N TYR A 38 1.70 2.37 -4.35
CA TYR A 38 1.80 1.82 -5.70
C TYR A 38 3.17 1.21 -5.94
N HIS A 39 3.19 0.17 -6.75
CA HIS A 39 4.43 -0.37 -7.32
C HIS A 39 4.94 0.57 -8.40
N ASP A 40 6.18 0.38 -8.80
CA ASP A 40 6.78 1.18 -9.87
C ASP A 40 6.01 1.06 -11.18
N ASN A 41 5.33 -0.06 -11.40
CA ASN A 41 4.53 -0.25 -12.62
C ASN A 41 3.16 0.44 -12.57
N GLY A 42 2.86 1.16 -11.48
CA GLY A 42 1.61 1.88 -11.35
C GLY A 42 0.47 1.07 -10.73
N GLU A 43 0.67 -0.23 -10.52
CA GLU A 43 -0.33 -1.07 -9.86
C GLU A 43 -0.31 -0.84 -8.36
N VAL A 44 -1.46 -1.03 -7.72
CA VAL A 44 -1.55 -0.86 -6.28
C VAL A 44 -0.69 -1.90 -5.58
N SER A 45 0.16 -1.46 -4.65
CA SER A 45 0.99 -2.37 -3.85
C SER A 45 0.38 -2.63 -2.48
N GLN A 46 -0.29 -1.63 -1.91
CA GLN A 46 -0.86 -1.75 -0.56
C GLN A 46 -2.01 -0.79 -0.37
N THR A 47 -3.03 -1.22 0.37
CA THR A 47 -4.10 -0.32 0.82
C THR A 47 -4.30 -0.50 2.30
N GLY A 48 -4.69 0.58 2.98
CA GLY A 48 -4.97 0.52 4.40
C GLY A 48 -5.37 1.87 4.95
N ALA A 49 -5.23 2.02 6.25
CA ALA A 49 -5.57 3.27 6.91
C ALA A 49 -4.64 3.50 8.09
N PHE A 50 -4.51 4.77 8.45
CA PHE A 50 -3.80 5.19 9.64
C PHE A 50 -4.77 5.91 10.56
N THR A 51 -4.51 5.86 11.85
CA THR A 51 -5.22 6.75 12.78
C THR A 51 -4.83 8.19 12.50
N ALA A 52 -5.58 9.13 13.07
CA ALA A 52 -5.28 10.54 12.87
C ALA A 52 -3.86 10.91 13.35
N ASP A 53 -3.33 10.18 14.32
CA ASP A 53 -1.97 10.41 14.81
C ASP A 53 -0.92 9.55 14.12
N GLY A 54 -1.29 8.86 13.03
CA GLY A 54 -0.32 8.24 12.15
C GLY A 54 0.03 6.79 12.43
N LYS A 55 -0.79 6.08 13.18
CA LYS A 55 -0.55 4.66 13.47
C LYS A 55 -1.34 3.78 12.52
N LEU A 56 -0.76 2.67 12.10
CA LEU A 56 -1.45 1.68 11.28
C LEU A 56 -2.72 1.22 12.00
N ASP A 57 -3.85 1.16 11.30
CA ASP A 57 -5.10 0.78 11.92
C ASP A 57 -6.02 0.14 10.90
N GLY A 58 -6.71 -0.93 11.33
CA GLY A 58 -7.67 -1.61 10.49
C GLY A 58 -7.04 -2.60 9.52
N LYS A 59 -7.75 -2.86 8.44
CA LYS A 59 -7.37 -3.88 7.46
C LYS A 59 -6.36 -3.32 6.46
N TRP A 60 -5.26 -4.02 6.32
CA TRP A 60 -4.23 -3.69 5.34
C TRP A 60 -4.08 -4.84 4.37
N ILE A 61 -4.07 -4.54 3.09
CA ILE A 61 -3.96 -5.56 2.04
C ILE A 61 -2.75 -5.22 1.19
N SER A 62 -1.92 -6.23 0.94
CA SER A 62 -0.77 -6.09 0.04
C SER A 62 -1.03 -6.87 -1.23
N PHE A 63 -0.50 -6.35 -2.35
CA PHE A 63 -0.66 -6.94 -3.68
C PHE A 63 0.69 -7.04 -4.34
N ASP A 64 0.86 -8.04 -5.22
CA ASP A 64 2.06 -8.13 -6.04
C ASP A 64 1.89 -7.28 -7.30
N GLU A 65 2.90 -7.28 -8.15
CA GLU A 65 2.89 -6.45 -9.36
C GLU A 65 1.87 -6.91 -10.38
N ALA A 66 1.39 -8.14 -10.27
CA ALA A 66 0.32 -8.67 -11.13
C ALA A 66 -1.07 -8.35 -10.59
N GLY A 67 -1.15 -7.71 -9.41
CA GLY A 67 -2.43 -7.33 -8.83
C GLY A 67 -3.04 -8.38 -7.93
N GLU A 68 -2.32 -9.45 -7.63
CA GLU A 68 -2.83 -10.51 -6.77
C GLU A 68 -2.48 -10.24 -5.33
N LYS A 69 -3.39 -10.57 -4.42
CA LYS A 69 -3.17 -10.37 -3.00
C LYS A 69 -2.04 -11.26 -2.49
N THR A 70 -1.14 -10.67 -1.73
CA THR A 70 -0.07 -11.42 -1.07
C THR A 70 -0.28 -11.53 0.42
N THR A 71 -0.95 -10.55 1.03
CA THR A 71 -1.14 -10.54 2.48
C THR A 71 -2.41 -9.77 2.82
N VAL A 72 -3.16 -10.29 3.77
CA VAL A 72 -4.23 -9.55 4.43
C VAL A 72 -3.85 -9.46 5.89
N ALA A 73 -3.77 -8.24 6.40
CA ALA A 73 -3.25 -7.97 7.73
C ALA A 73 -4.23 -7.08 8.49
N TYR A 74 -4.15 -7.12 9.80
CA TYR A 74 -4.98 -6.26 10.65
C TYR A 74 -4.11 -5.61 11.71
N TYR A 75 -4.37 -4.33 11.91
CA TYR A 75 -3.66 -3.53 12.92
C TYR A 75 -4.66 -2.81 13.81
N LYS A 76 -4.25 -2.56 15.03
CA LYS A 76 -4.98 -1.66 15.92
C LYS A 76 -3.97 -0.77 16.60
N GLU A 77 -4.04 0.53 16.29
CA GLU A 77 -3.12 1.54 16.83
C GLU A 77 -1.67 1.09 16.72
N GLY A 78 -1.29 0.61 15.53
CA GLY A 78 0.08 0.23 15.22
C GLY A 78 0.46 -1.18 15.62
N LYS A 79 -0.41 -1.92 16.28
CA LYS A 79 -0.10 -3.27 16.75
C LYS A 79 -0.80 -4.31 15.90
N LYS A 80 -0.12 -5.41 15.65
CA LYS A 80 -0.69 -6.51 14.88
C LYS A 80 -1.77 -7.21 15.69
N VAL A 81 -2.95 -7.38 15.07
CA VAL A 81 -4.08 -8.07 15.71
C VAL A 81 -4.78 -8.94 14.68
N GLY A 82 -5.56 -9.89 15.16
CA GLY A 82 -6.45 -10.66 14.31
C GLY A 82 -5.77 -11.70 13.45
N LYS A 83 -6.52 -12.14 12.46
CA LYS A 83 -6.09 -13.25 11.60
C LYS A 83 -5.39 -12.67 10.39
N TRP A 84 -4.09 -12.89 10.30
CA TRP A 84 -3.29 -12.49 9.15
C TRP A 84 -3.22 -13.64 8.18
N ILE A 85 -3.38 -13.35 6.89
CA ILE A 85 -3.36 -14.36 5.84
C ILE A 85 -2.26 -14.02 4.86
N HIS A 86 -1.35 -14.96 4.63
CA HIS A 86 -0.31 -14.84 3.62
C HIS A 86 -0.62 -15.81 2.50
N PHE A 87 -0.56 -15.33 1.26
CA PHE A 87 -0.79 -16.16 0.08
C PHE A 87 0.57 -16.46 -0.55
N ILE A 88 0.98 -17.72 -0.49
CA ILE A 88 2.30 -18.15 -0.96
C ILE A 88 2.09 -19.33 -1.90
N ASP A 89 2.47 -19.16 -3.17
CA ASP A 89 2.40 -20.22 -4.18
C ASP A 89 1.01 -20.89 -4.21
N GLY A 90 -0.05 -20.06 -4.18
CA GLY A 90 -1.41 -20.56 -4.24
C GLY A 90 -1.94 -21.10 -2.92
N ASN A 91 -1.15 -21.10 -1.88
CA ASN A 91 -1.56 -21.59 -0.56
C ASN A 91 -1.73 -20.44 0.42
N LYS A 92 -2.59 -20.66 1.39
CA LYS A 92 -2.82 -19.69 2.47
C LYS A 92 -2.07 -20.12 3.72
N LYS A 93 -1.35 -19.19 4.30
CA LYS A 93 -0.77 -19.39 5.62
C LYS A 93 -1.43 -18.41 6.57
N VAL A 94 -2.03 -18.91 7.64
CA VAL A 94 -2.76 -18.09 8.60
C VAL A 94 -1.96 -17.97 9.88
N VAL A 95 -1.81 -16.72 10.36
CA VAL A 95 -1.15 -16.43 11.64
C VAL A 95 -2.11 -15.53 12.41
N ASN A 96 -2.40 -15.91 13.65
CA ASN A 96 -3.25 -15.08 14.52
C ASN A 96 -2.37 -14.24 15.41
N TYR A 97 -2.72 -12.97 15.54
CA TYR A 97 -1.98 -12.02 16.38
C TYR A 97 -2.87 -11.45 17.46
N GLU A 98 -2.30 -11.28 18.60
CA GLU A 98 -2.93 -10.54 19.68
C GLU A 98 -1.86 -9.62 20.25
N ASN A 99 -2.04 -8.32 20.07
CA ASN A 99 -1.15 -7.31 20.60
C ASN A 99 0.32 -7.58 20.20
N ASN A 100 0.55 -7.79 18.88
CA ASN A 100 1.85 -8.08 18.28
C ASN A 100 2.38 -9.49 18.51
N VAL A 101 1.70 -10.30 19.29
CA VAL A 101 2.17 -11.65 19.61
C VAL A 101 1.49 -12.65 18.69
N ALA A 102 2.29 -13.43 17.97
CA ALA A 102 1.77 -14.46 17.07
C ALA A 102 1.37 -15.70 17.88
N SER A 103 0.22 -16.25 17.48
CA SER A 103 -0.27 -17.51 18.03
C SER A 103 -0.32 -18.48 16.85
N LEU A 104 0.42 -19.58 16.95
CA LEU A 104 0.52 -20.55 15.86
C LEU A 104 -0.34 -21.78 16.12
#